data_794c7a460d9bc5c8ee2c096d9a059d30
#
_entry.id   794c7a460d9bc5c8ee2c096d9a059d30
#
_cell.length_a   1.000
_cell.length_b   1.000
_cell.length_c   1.000
_cell.angle_alpha   90.00
_cell.angle_beta   90.00
_cell.angle_gamma   90.00
#
_symmetry.space_group_name_H-M   'P 1'
#
loop_
_entity.id
_entity.type
_entity.pdbx_description
1 polymer ?
#
loop_
_entity_poly.entity_id
_entity_poly.type
_entity_poly.pdbx_seq_one_letter_code
_entity_poly.pdbx_strand_id
1 'polypeptide(L)'
;SGGQQQRLCIARAIAVEPDVVLMDEPCSALDPIATARIEELIAELKTDYTIVIVTHNMQQAARISDRTAFFSVQVTDAGRRTGELVELGATEHIFTNPDDPRTEAYITGRVG
;
A
#
# COMPACT_ATOMS: atom_id res chain seq x y z
N SER A 1 -20.94 9.88 3.74
CA SER A 1 -20.25 8.69 4.17
C SER A 1 -18.74 8.81 3.98
N GLY A 2 -17.97 8.01 4.70
CA GLY A 2 -16.52 7.99 4.58
C GLY A 2 -16.06 7.60 3.18
N GLY A 3 -16.74 6.66 2.54
CA GLY A 3 -16.42 6.24 1.18
C GLY A 3 -16.66 7.33 0.16
N GLN A 4 -17.73 8.10 0.31
CA GLN A 4 -18.00 9.23 -0.57
C GLN A 4 -16.96 10.34 -0.40
N GLN A 5 -16.56 10.62 0.84
CA GLN A 5 -15.51 11.59 1.12
C GLN A 5 -14.18 11.15 0.51
N GLN A 6 -13.85 9.87 0.60
CA GLN A 6 -12.62 9.35 0.03
C GLN A 6 -12.64 9.44 -1.50
N ARG A 7 -13.76 9.10 -2.14
CA ARG A 7 -13.89 9.27 -3.59
C ARG A 7 -13.75 10.72 -4.02
N LEU A 8 -14.28 11.64 -3.24
CA LEU A 8 -14.12 13.07 -3.50
C LEU A 8 -12.65 13.50 -3.41
N CYS A 9 -11.93 13.03 -2.39
CA CYS A 9 -10.50 13.30 -2.24
C CYS A 9 -9.71 12.79 -3.44
N ILE A 10 -10.01 11.59 -3.91
CA ILE A 10 -9.36 11.01 -5.09
C ILE A 10 -9.68 11.84 -6.34
N ALA A 11 -10.94 12.21 -6.53
CA ALA A 11 -11.36 13.03 -7.66
C ALA A 11 -10.62 14.38 -7.69
N ARG A 12 -10.44 14.99 -6.53
CA ARG A 12 -9.68 16.25 -6.41
C ARG A 12 -8.22 16.06 -6.77
N ALA A 13 -7.62 14.95 -6.35
CA ALA A 13 -6.22 14.66 -6.64
C ALA A 13 -5.99 14.48 -8.14
N ILE A 14 -6.88 13.77 -8.84
CA ILE A 14 -6.72 13.50 -10.27
C ILE A 14 -7.15 14.66 -11.15
N ALA A 15 -7.90 15.63 -10.61
CA ALA A 15 -8.38 16.80 -11.38
C ALA A 15 -7.24 17.66 -11.92
N VAL A 16 -6.07 17.61 -11.30
CA VAL A 16 -4.88 18.35 -11.75
C VAL A 16 -4.02 17.55 -12.74
N GLU A 17 -4.50 16.39 -13.15
CA GLU A 17 -3.83 15.50 -14.11
C GLU A 17 -2.40 15.14 -13.71
N PRO A 18 -2.19 14.55 -12.51
CA PRO A 18 -0.85 14.19 -12.04
C PRO A 18 -0.28 13.00 -12.81
N ASP A 19 1.05 12.87 -12.80
CA ASP A 19 1.70 11.66 -13.30
C ASP A 19 1.65 10.53 -12.27
N VAL A 20 1.74 10.88 -10.99
CA VAL A 20 1.74 9.93 -9.87
C VAL A 20 0.71 10.36 -8.84
N VAL A 21 -0.08 9.42 -8.37
CA VAL A 21 -1.05 9.62 -7.28
C VAL A 21 -0.55 8.88 -6.05
N LEU A 22 -0.39 9.60 -4.94
CA LEU A 22 -0.01 9.02 -3.66
C LEU A 22 -1.24 8.87 -2.77
N MET A 23 -1.44 7.68 -2.23
CA MET A 23 -2.54 7.38 -1.32
C MET A 23 -1.99 6.79 -0.03
N ASP A 24 -2.31 7.42 1.10
CA ASP A 24 -1.88 6.96 2.42
C ASP A 24 -3.06 6.35 3.14
N GLU A 25 -2.99 5.03 3.37
CA GLU A 25 -4.04 4.27 4.06
C GLU A 25 -5.44 4.58 3.52
N PRO A 26 -5.69 4.39 2.20
CA PRO A 26 -6.90 4.92 1.57
C PRO A 26 -8.20 4.32 2.09
N CYS A 27 -8.17 3.14 2.72
CA CYS A 27 -9.37 2.45 3.19
C CYS A 27 -9.41 2.23 4.71
N SER A 28 -8.50 2.86 5.47
CA SER A 28 -8.33 2.56 6.90
C SER A 28 -9.58 2.83 7.76
N ALA A 29 -10.39 3.81 7.37
CA ALA A 29 -11.59 4.19 8.12
C ALA A 29 -12.88 3.75 7.44
N LEU A 30 -12.81 2.86 6.45
CA LEU A 30 -13.95 2.44 5.65
C LEU A 30 -14.44 1.05 6.04
N ASP A 31 -15.76 0.84 5.95
CA ASP A 31 -16.33 -0.49 6.08
C ASP A 31 -15.99 -1.37 4.85
N PRO A 32 -16.26 -2.69 4.90
CA PRO A 32 -15.88 -3.58 3.79
C PRO A 32 -16.51 -3.22 2.44
N ILE A 33 -17.74 -2.70 2.43
CA ILE A 33 -18.42 -2.34 1.18
C ILE A 33 -17.78 -1.10 0.57
N ALA A 34 -17.53 -0.08 1.38
CA ALA A 34 -16.86 1.14 0.92
C ALA A 34 -15.43 0.85 0.49
N THR A 35 -14.72 -0.01 1.22
CA THR A 35 -13.36 -0.45 0.87
C THR A 35 -13.36 -1.10 -0.51
N ALA A 36 -14.28 -2.02 -0.79
CA ALA A 36 -14.37 -2.68 -2.09
C ALA A 36 -14.57 -1.67 -3.23
N ARG A 37 -15.40 -0.65 -3.01
CA ARG A 37 -15.64 0.39 -4.02
C ARG A 37 -14.42 1.24 -4.30
N ILE A 38 -13.67 1.58 -3.25
CA ILE A 38 -12.41 2.33 -3.43
C ILE A 38 -11.38 1.48 -4.14
N GLU A 39 -11.28 0.18 -3.83
CA GLU A 39 -10.35 -0.72 -4.51
C GLU A 39 -10.71 -0.88 -5.99
N GLU A 40 -12.01 -0.95 -6.33
CA GLU A 40 -12.44 -0.95 -7.72
C GLU A 40 -12.05 0.34 -8.45
N LEU A 41 -12.22 1.49 -7.79
CA LEU A 41 -11.81 2.77 -8.34
C LEU A 41 -10.31 2.82 -8.59
N ILE A 42 -9.51 2.34 -7.66
CA ILE A 42 -8.05 2.26 -7.81
C ILE A 42 -7.69 1.38 -9.01
N ALA A 43 -8.36 0.24 -9.17
CA ALA A 43 -8.13 -0.65 -10.31
C ALA A 43 -8.41 0.03 -11.65
N GLU A 44 -9.43 0.88 -11.71
CA GLU A 44 -9.73 1.66 -12.91
C GLU A 44 -8.67 2.75 -13.14
N LEU A 45 -8.29 3.46 -12.09
CA LEU A 45 -7.35 4.59 -12.18
C LEU A 45 -5.96 4.16 -12.57
N LYS A 46 -5.53 2.95 -12.19
CA LYS A 46 -4.16 2.50 -12.50
C LYS A 46 -3.89 2.33 -14.00
N THR A 47 -4.93 2.30 -14.82
CA THR A 47 -4.74 2.26 -16.28
C THR A 47 -4.23 3.58 -16.83
N ASP A 48 -4.52 4.68 -16.16
CA ASP A 48 -4.17 6.03 -16.60
C ASP A 48 -3.12 6.71 -15.72
N TYR A 49 -2.98 6.25 -14.46
CA TYR A 49 -2.11 6.88 -13.48
C TYR A 49 -1.19 5.84 -12.84
N THR A 50 0.01 6.29 -12.47
CA THR A 50 0.86 5.51 -11.56
C THR A 50 0.40 5.80 -10.14
N ILE A 51 0.03 4.75 -9.39
CA ILE A 51 -0.51 4.90 -8.05
C ILE A 51 0.46 4.27 -7.06
N VAL A 52 0.81 5.03 -6.03
CA VAL A 52 1.61 4.56 -4.91
C VAL A 52 0.74 4.59 -3.66
N ILE A 53 0.59 3.44 -3.01
CA ILE A 53 -0.23 3.30 -1.82
C ILE A 53 0.67 2.93 -0.65
N VAL A 54 0.52 3.67 0.45
CA VAL A 54 1.15 3.32 1.72
C VAL A 54 0.08 2.68 2.59
N THR A 55 0.32 1.44 3.02
CA THR A 55 -0.64 0.72 3.85
C THR A 55 0.08 -0.28 4.76
N HIS A 56 -0.46 -0.51 5.95
CA HIS A 56 -0.06 -1.62 6.80
C HIS A 56 -0.98 -2.84 6.63
N ASN A 57 -2.00 -2.72 5.77
CA ASN A 57 -2.92 -3.82 5.49
C ASN A 57 -2.34 -4.70 4.39
N MET A 58 -1.71 -5.81 4.80
CA MET A 58 -1.06 -6.74 3.87
C MET A 58 -2.05 -7.39 2.90
N GLN A 59 -3.27 -7.68 3.36
CA GLN A 59 -4.28 -8.28 2.49
C GLN A 59 -4.68 -7.34 1.37
N GLN A 60 -4.82 -6.05 1.66
CA GLN A 60 -5.10 -5.05 0.64
C GLN A 60 -3.93 -4.94 -0.35
N ALA A 61 -2.71 -4.85 0.16
CA ALA A 61 -1.53 -4.79 -0.71
C ALA A 61 -1.45 -6.01 -1.63
N ALA A 62 -1.67 -7.21 -1.09
CA ALA A 62 -1.65 -8.44 -1.88
C ALA A 62 -2.72 -8.46 -2.97
N ARG A 63 -3.88 -7.86 -2.67
CA ARG A 63 -5.05 -7.90 -3.55
C ARG A 63 -5.00 -6.89 -4.69
N ILE A 64 -4.52 -5.68 -4.42
CA ILE A 64 -4.67 -4.57 -5.38
C ILE A 64 -3.38 -4.08 -6.01
N SER A 65 -2.21 -4.42 -5.49
CA SER A 65 -0.96 -3.90 -6.02
C SER A 65 -0.31 -4.83 -7.03
N ASP A 66 0.36 -4.25 -8.01
CA ASP A 66 1.13 -4.98 -9.01
C ASP A 66 2.55 -5.24 -8.50
N ARG A 67 3.10 -4.26 -7.77
CA ARG A 67 4.41 -4.35 -7.14
C ARG A 67 4.29 -3.92 -5.68
N THR A 68 5.08 -4.55 -4.83
CA THR A 68 5.07 -4.27 -3.40
C THR A 68 6.49 -4.02 -2.91
N ALA A 69 6.61 -2.97 -2.09
CA ALA A 69 7.84 -2.65 -1.38
C ALA A 69 7.60 -2.87 0.11
N PHE A 70 8.48 -3.63 0.75
CA PHE A 70 8.45 -3.82 2.18
C PHE A 70 9.50 -2.95 2.85
N PHE A 71 9.03 -2.11 3.77
CA PHE A 71 9.89 -1.25 4.58
C PHE A 71 9.88 -1.75 6.02
N SER A 72 11.02 -1.64 6.67
CA SER A 72 11.17 -1.97 8.08
C SER A 72 11.86 -0.84 8.82
N VAL A 73 11.67 -0.80 10.13
CA VAL A 73 12.33 0.18 10.97
C VAL A 73 13.64 -0.43 11.47
N GLN A 74 14.73 0.31 11.29
CA GLN A 74 16.03 -0.01 11.84
C GLN A 74 16.32 0.92 13.00
N VAL A 75 16.96 0.38 14.04
CA VAL A 75 17.45 1.18 15.15
C VAL A 75 18.95 1.31 15.02
N THR A 76 19.45 2.54 14.89
CA THR A 76 20.88 2.80 14.77
C THR A 76 21.57 2.66 16.14
N ASP A 77 22.91 2.59 16.14
CA ASP A 77 23.70 2.54 17.38
C ASP A 77 23.43 3.74 18.28
N ALA A 78 23.03 4.87 17.70
CA ALA A 78 22.67 6.07 18.46
C ALA A 78 21.22 6.04 18.98
N GLY A 79 20.48 4.93 18.79
CA GLY A 79 19.11 4.78 19.23
C GLY A 79 18.08 5.46 18.32
N ARG A 80 18.47 5.92 17.15
CA ARG A 80 17.55 6.53 16.17
C ARG A 80 16.82 5.46 15.38
N ARG A 81 15.54 5.74 15.08
CA ARG A 81 14.75 4.90 14.19
C ARG A 81 14.86 5.44 12.77
N THR A 82 15.19 4.57 11.82
CA THR A 82 15.20 4.90 10.39
C THR A 82 14.41 3.86 9.63
N GLY A 83 13.72 4.30 8.56
CA GLY A 83 13.08 3.37 7.64
C GLY A 83 14.11 2.80 6.67
N GLU A 84 13.96 1.52 6.36
CA GLU A 84 14.81 0.83 5.40
C GLU A 84 13.93 0.08 4.41
N LEU A 85 14.22 0.23 3.11
CA LEU A 85 13.62 -0.62 2.09
C LEU A 85 14.27 -2.00 2.17
N VAL A 86 13.48 -2.98 2.57
CA VAL A 86 13.96 -4.36 2.74
C VAL A 86 13.91 -5.11 1.42
N GLU A 87 12.76 -5.02 0.74
CA GLU A 87 12.56 -5.76 -0.50
C GLU A 87 11.53 -5.06 -1.37
N LEU A 88 11.74 -5.10 -2.69
CA LEU A 88 10.81 -4.57 -3.70
C LEU A 88 10.70 -5.57 -4.83
N GLY A 89 9.49 -5.90 -5.24
CA GLY A 89 9.29 -6.81 -6.36
C GLY A 89 7.83 -6.97 -6.73
N ALA A 90 7.57 -7.91 -7.63
CA ALA A 90 6.21 -8.28 -7.98
C ALA A 90 5.45 -8.71 -6.72
N THR A 91 4.21 -8.23 -6.59
CA THR A 91 3.41 -8.50 -5.39
C THR A 91 3.27 -9.98 -5.11
N GLU A 92 3.02 -10.80 -6.13
CA GLU A 92 2.93 -12.24 -5.95
C GLU A 92 4.20 -12.83 -5.36
N HIS A 93 5.37 -12.41 -5.85
CA HIS A 93 6.66 -12.88 -5.34
C HIS A 93 6.88 -12.47 -3.88
N ILE A 94 6.56 -11.22 -3.54
CA ILE A 94 6.72 -10.72 -2.16
C ILE A 94 5.87 -11.52 -1.18
N PHE A 95 4.64 -11.86 -1.56
CA PHE A 95 3.71 -12.53 -0.64
C PHE A 95 3.80 -14.04 -0.65
N THR A 96 4.40 -14.67 -1.66
CA THR A 96 4.48 -16.13 -1.76
C THR A 96 5.89 -16.69 -1.63
N ASN A 97 6.89 -15.95 -2.09
CA ASN A 97 8.29 -16.44 -2.12
C ASN A 97 9.28 -15.27 -2.01
N PRO A 98 9.23 -14.50 -0.91
CA PRO A 98 10.13 -13.35 -0.78
C PRO A 98 11.58 -13.79 -0.65
N ASP A 99 12.49 -12.94 -1.12
CA ASP A 99 13.93 -13.21 -1.10
C ASP A 99 14.55 -12.93 0.27
N ASP A 100 13.97 -11.99 1.02
CA ASP A 100 14.50 -11.58 2.33
C ASP A 100 13.76 -12.26 3.48
N PRO A 101 14.49 -12.91 4.42
CA PRO A 101 13.84 -13.55 5.57
C PRO A 101 13.01 -12.60 6.43
N ARG A 102 13.35 -11.31 6.45
CA ARG A 102 12.59 -10.31 7.21
C ARG A 102 11.22 -10.08 6.59
N THR A 103 11.13 -10.10 5.28
CA THR A 103 9.86 -10.02 4.55
C THR A 103 8.98 -11.22 4.86
N GLU A 104 9.56 -12.42 4.79
CA GLU A 104 8.84 -13.65 5.12
C GLU A 104 8.32 -13.64 6.55
N ALA A 105 9.16 -13.23 7.50
CA ALA A 105 8.76 -13.17 8.91
C ALA A 105 7.60 -12.20 9.14
N TYR A 106 7.61 -11.05 8.49
CA TYR A 106 6.54 -10.07 8.58
C TYR A 106 5.22 -10.62 8.01
N ILE A 107 5.29 -11.22 6.82
CA ILE A 107 4.11 -11.75 6.14
C ILE A 107 3.49 -12.92 6.90
N THR A 108 4.32 -13.78 7.49
CA THR A 108 3.84 -14.92 8.26
C THR A 108 3.42 -14.57 9.70
N GLY A 109 3.57 -13.30 10.09
CA GLY A 109 3.19 -12.84 11.43
C GLY A 109 4.17 -13.21 12.53
N ARG A 110 5.39 -13.64 12.22
CA ARG A 110 6.40 -13.98 13.24
C ARG A 110 6.98 -12.73 13.89
N VAL A 111 6.94 -11.62 13.17
CA VAL A 111 7.41 -10.31 13.67
C VAL A 111 6.27 -9.34 13.44
N GLY A 112 5.81 -8.72 14.50
CA GLY A 112 4.65 -7.82 14.51
C GLY A 112 4.78 -6.53 13.75
#